data_41cfe7cba691b0e51e3de7a7fb179dfa
#
_entry.id   41cfe7cba691b0e51e3de7a7fb179dfa
#
_cell.length_a   1.000
_cell.length_b   1.000
_cell.length_c   1.000
_cell.angle_alpha   90.00
_cell.angle_beta   90.00
_cell.angle_gamma   90.00
#
_symmetry.space_group_name_H-M   'P 1'
#
loop_
_entity.id
_entity.type
_entity.pdbx_description
1 polymer ?
#
loop_
_entity_poly.entity_id
_entity_poly.type
_entity_poly.pdbx_seq_one_letter_code
_entity_poly.pdbx_strand_id
1 'polypeptide(L)'
;MKNRKSKAGNKLNILFTCIGRRVSLLESFRRAARRLKINASFLGTDTTELSPALQLCDRQFGVKPTTHPGYIKQLLSIVKANKVTLLIPTVDLDLKSLSQNKPKFAALGCHVLVSDPAVIDICQDKRKTYKFLHKNNFDTPATASIRTALKNSKSSIVNSKSETRFPLFLKPWDGYAGRGNAVVNNRRELLFYARRIPNPICQELVKGIEYTCDVYVDFGMKVRCVVPRKRIEVRAGEVSKGQVAKNRRIMNEAVTLVEKLGAGPGVITLQLFLTGDDKLKYIEINPRFGGGAPLSIKAGADFPKWILQELTGGKPNIRFDGFKDGLIMLRYDSEVWLGASQ
;
A
#
# COMPACT_ATOMS: atom_id res chain seq x y z
N MET A 1 33.00 19.25 33.41
CA MET A 1 31.54 19.25 33.15
C MET A 1 31.28 20.02 31.86
N LYS A 2 31.13 19.29 30.71
CA LYS A 2 30.80 19.93 29.44
C LYS A 2 29.28 19.98 29.29
N ASN A 3 28.70 21.17 29.33
CA ASN A 3 27.31 21.49 29.10
C ASN A 3 26.87 20.91 27.74
N ARG A 4 26.15 19.78 27.74
CA ARG A 4 25.32 19.35 26.59
C ARG A 4 24.11 20.27 26.54
N LYS A 5 24.23 21.42 25.85
CA LYS A 5 23.07 22.17 25.38
C LYS A 5 22.24 21.20 24.52
N SER A 6 21.07 20.84 25.01
CA SER A 6 20.06 20.16 24.19
C SER A 6 19.79 21.05 22.97
N LYS A 7 20.19 20.58 21.77
CA LYS A 7 19.70 21.17 20.52
C LYS A 7 18.18 21.11 20.59
N ALA A 8 17.51 22.25 20.71
CA ALA A 8 16.08 22.36 20.49
C ALA A 8 15.80 21.72 19.13
N GLY A 9 15.20 20.54 19.13
CA GLY A 9 15.02 19.73 17.93
C GLY A 9 14.23 20.53 16.90
N ASN A 10 14.73 20.65 15.67
CA ASN A 10 14.00 21.26 14.57
C ASN A 10 12.62 20.62 14.47
N LYS A 11 11.58 21.45 14.36
CA LYS A 11 10.19 20.99 14.17
C LYS A 11 10.10 20.17 12.89
N LEU A 12 9.59 18.96 12.97
CA LEU A 12 9.33 18.11 11.80
C LEU A 12 7.96 18.46 11.20
N ASN A 13 7.92 18.74 9.90
CA ASN A 13 6.69 18.90 9.16
C ASN A 13 6.48 17.68 8.26
N ILE A 14 5.42 16.93 8.50
CA ILE A 14 5.11 15.67 7.84
C ILE A 14 3.85 15.85 6.99
N LEU A 15 3.96 15.62 5.70
CA LEU A 15 2.87 15.78 4.73
C LEU A 15 2.32 14.43 4.29
N PHE A 16 1.02 14.23 4.44
CA PHE A 16 0.30 13.10 3.87
C PHE A 16 -0.40 13.53 2.59
N THR A 17 -0.18 12.83 1.49
CA THR A 17 -0.89 13.11 0.23
C THR A 17 -2.10 12.20 0.07
N CYS A 18 -3.18 12.73 -0.53
CA CYS A 18 -4.44 12.04 -0.76
C CYS A 18 -4.96 11.35 0.51
N ILE A 19 -4.96 12.12 1.63
CA ILE A 19 -5.10 11.54 2.97
C ILE A 19 -6.48 10.91 3.22
N GLY A 20 -7.54 11.39 2.57
CA GLY A 20 -8.87 10.80 2.55
C GLY A 20 -9.42 10.41 3.92
N ARG A 21 -9.60 9.10 4.13
CA ARG A 21 -10.12 8.50 5.37
C ARG A 21 -9.03 7.89 6.26
N ARG A 22 -7.77 8.29 6.12
CA ARG A 22 -6.62 7.68 6.82
C ARG A 22 -6.42 8.20 8.25
N VAL A 23 -7.52 8.49 8.97
CA VAL A 23 -7.52 9.02 10.34
C VAL A 23 -6.66 8.16 11.27
N SER A 24 -6.86 6.85 11.29
CA SER A 24 -6.10 5.95 12.17
C SER A 24 -4.60 5.93 11.88
N LEU A 25 -4.19 6.16 10.62
CA LEU A 25 -2.78 6.27 10.24
C LEU A 25 -2.20 7.59 10.76
N LEU A 26 -2.87 8.71 10.52
CA LEU A 26 -2.49 10.04 11.03
C LEU A 26 -2.30 10.01 12.55
N GLU A 27 -3.27 9.46 13.28
CA GLU A 27 -3.22 9.34 14.74
C GLU A 27 -2.09 8.41 15.21
N SER A 28 -1.72 7.40 14.42
CA SER A 28 -0.59 6.53 14.73
C SER A 28 0.74 7.30 14.65
N PHE A 29 0.91 8.18 13.65
CA PHE A 29 2.08 9.06 13.56
C PHE A 29 2.10 10.10 14.68
N ARG A 30 0.95 10.68 15.04
CA ARG A 30 0.86 11.60 16.20
C ARG A 30 1.26 10.93 17.50
N ARG A 31 0.77 9.71 17.75
CA ARG A 31 1.17 8.92 18.95
C ARG A 31 2.65 8.60 18.94
N ALA A 32 3.22 8.23 17.80
CA ALA A 32 4.64 7.95 17.67
C ALA A 32 5.50 9.20 17.96
N ALA A 33 5.15 10.36 17.41
CA ALA A 33 5.83 11.63 17.67
C ALA A 33 5.80 12.01 19.17
N ARG A 34 4.62 11.88 19.81
CA ARG A 34 4.47 12.11 21.26
C ARG A 34 5.36 11.20 22.09
N ARG A 35 5.38 9.88 21.78
CA ARG A 35 6.21 8.88 22.48
C ARG A 35 7.71 9.18 22.35
N LEU A 36 8.12 9.67 21.18
CA LEU A 36 9.50 10.03 20.89
C LEU A 36 9.87 11.44 21.35
N LYS A 37 8.91 12.20 21.91
CA LYS A 37 9.06 13.62 22.28
C LYS A 37 9.55 14.49 21.11
N ILE A 38 9.12 14.15 19.89
CA ILE A 38 9.43 14.90 18.67
C ILE A 38 8.38 15.99 18.50
N ASN A 39 8.84 17.24 18.33
CA ASN A 39 7.98 18.34 17.92
C ASN A 39 7.65 18.17 16.43
N ALA A 40 6.43 17.74 16.11
CA ALA A 40 5.99 17.50 14.76
C ALA A 40 4.67 18.19 14.45
N SER A 41 4.52 18.67 13.21
CA SER A 41 3.25 19.08 12.61
C SER A 41 2.87 18.14 11.49
N PHE A 42 1.59 17.80 11.41
CA PHE A 42 1.01 16.89 10.45
C PHE A 42 0.15 17.65 9.46
N LEU A 43 0.59 17.68 8.21
CA LEU A 43 -0.03 18.38 7.11
C LEU A 43 -0.75 17.35 6.22
N GLY A 44 -1.84 17.75 5.59
CA GLY A 44 -2.58 16.89 4.67
C GLY A 44 -2.89 17.57 3.36
N THR A 45 -2.92 16.79 2.27
CA THR A 45 -3.50 17.23 0.99
C THR A 45 -4.61 16.28 0.55
N ASP A 46 -5.64 16.84 -0.07
CA ASP A 46 -6.68 16.09 -0.77
C ASP A 46 -7.29 16.94 -1.88
N THR A 47 -8.05 16.30 -2.79
CA THR A 47 -8.79 16.99 -3.85
C THR A 47 -10.10 17.62 -3.35
N THR A 48 -10.58 17.20 -2.20
CA THR A 48 -11.76 17.74 -1.52
C THR A 48 -11.43 18.15 -0.09
N GLU A 49 -11.97 19.28 0.33
CA GLU A 49 -11.86 19.74 1.72
C GLU A 49 -12.67 18.87 2.68
N LEU A 50 -13.67 18.13 2.18
CA LEU A 50 -14.54 17.26 2.98
C LEU A 50 -13.94 15.87 3.26
N SER A 51 -12.61 15.74 3.24
CA SER A 51 -11.90 14.52 3.62
C SER A 51 -11.69 14.45 5.12
N PRO A 52 -12.20 13.42 5.85
CA PRO A 52 -12.16 13.39 7.32
C PRO A 52 -10.75 13.51 7.91
N ALA A 53 -9.78 12.78 7.34
CA ALA A 53 -8.42 12.86 7.86
C ALA A 53 -7.73 14.20 7.55
N LEU A 54 -8.13 14.88 6.48
CA LEU A 54 -7.66 16.22 6.15
C LEU A 54 -8.06 17.20 7.24
N GLN A 55 -9.32 17.14 7.68
CA GLN A 55 -9.86 18.01 8.73
C GLN A 55 -9.15 17.83 10.09
N LEU A 56 -8.56 16.68 10.30
CA LEU A 56 -7.77 16.40 11.51
C LEU A 56 -6.29 16.76 11.39
N CYS A 57 -5.83 17.25 10.24
CA CYS A 57 -4.46 17.73 10.08
C CYS A 57 -4.24 19.11 10.74
N ASP A 58 -3.02 19.39 11.16
CA ASP A 58 -2.65 20.70 11.73
C ASP A 58 -2.64 21.80 10.66
N ARG A 59 -2.44 21.42 9.39
CA ARG A 59 -2.58 22.26 8.19
C ARG A 59 -3.16 21.46 7.05
N GLN A 60 -4.05 22.08 6.30
CA GLN A 60 -4.84 21.46 5.24
C GLN A 60 -4.60 22.18 3.91
N PHE A 61 -4.50 21.41 2.83
CA PHE A 61 -4.30 21.97 1.49
C PHE A 61 -5.18 21.25 0.48
N GLY A 62 -6.06 21.99 -0.18
CA GLY A 62 -6.74 21.54 -1.39
C GLY A 62 -5.74 21.44 -2.55
N VAL A 63 -5.71 20.33 -3.26
CA VAL A 63 -4.81 20.12 -4.40
C VAL A 63 -5.56 19.63 -5.62
N LYS A 64 -4.97 19.86 -6.79
CA LYS A 64 -5.47 19.34 -8.07
C LYS A 64 -5.46 17.81 -8.05
N PRO A 65 -6.31 17.15 -8.88
CA PRO A 65 -6.24 15.69 -9.04
C PRO A 65 -4.83 15.22 -9.43
N THR A 66 -4.46 14.02 -9.00
CA THR A 66 -3.13 13.43 -9.24
C THR A 66 -2.76 13.30 -10.71
N THR A 67 -3.77 13.23 -11.60
CA THR A 67 -3.62 13.20 -13.06
C THR A 67 -3.41 14.58 -13.68
N HIS A 68 -3.61 15.66 -12.93
CA HIS A 68 -3.47 17.03 -13.46
C HIS A 68 -1.98 17.39 -13.60
N PRO A 69 -1.53 17.97 -14.74
CA PRO A 69 -0.12 18.32 -14.96
C PRO A 69 0.50 19.24 -13.89
N GLY A 70 -0.32 20.07 -13.25
CA GLY A 70 0.11 21.00 -12.19
C GLY A 70 0.19 20.37 -10.80
N TYR A 71 -0.17 19.09 -10.60
CA TYR A 71 -0.21 18.45 -9.28
C TYR A 71 1.14 18.49 -8.55
N ILE A 72 2.21 18.02 -9.19
CA ILE A 72 3.55 17.99 -8.61
C ILE A 72 4.08 19.41 -8.34
N LYS A 73 3.83 20.38 -9.22
CA LYS A 73 4.23 21.78 -9.00
C LYS A 73 3.56 22.33 -7.73
N GLN A 74 2.28 22.04 -7.51
CA GLN A 74 1.55 22.46 -6.33
C GLN A 74 2.12 21.81 -5.05
N LEU A 75 2.39 20.49 -5.08
CA LEU A 75 3.01 19.79 -3.95
C LEU A 75 4.40 20.35 -3.60
N LEU A 76 5.24 20.62 -4.61
CA LEU A 76 6.57 21.22 -4.39
C LEU A 76 6.47 22.61 -3.75
N SER A 77 5.48 23.42 -4.14
CA SER A 77 5.20 24.72 -3.51
C SER A 77 4.79 24.56 -2.04
N ILE A 78 3.90 23.61 -1.73
CA ILE A 78 3.48 23.32 -0.34
C ILE A 78 4.68 22.85 0.49
N VAL A 79 5.50 21.93 -0.05
CA VAL A 79 6.69 21.39 0.62
C VAL A 79 7.68 22.50 0.94
N LYS A 80 7.97 23.37 -0.03
CA LYS A 80 8.90 24.50 0.14
C LYS A 80 8.39 25.49 1.18
N ALA A 81 7.13 25.95 1.05
CA ALA A 81 6.55 26.97 1.93
C ALA A 81 6.41 26.49 3.39
N ASN A 82 6.18 25.18 3.59
CA ASN A 82 5.98 24.61 4.91
C ASN A 82 7.21 23.85 5.44
N LYS A 83 8.36 23.90 4.75
CA LYS A 83 9.59 23.18 5.13
C LYS A 83 9.30 21.72 5.49
N VAL A 84 8.55 21.03 4.63
CA VAL A 84 8.17 19.62 4.84
C VAL A 84 9.42 18.74 4.80
N THR A 85 9.61 17.90 5.82
CA THR A 85 10.76 17.01 5.95
C THR A 85 10.46 15.58 5.50
N LEU A 86 9.19 15.19 5.57
CA LEU A 86 8.72 13.85 5.17
C LEU A 86 7.41 13.96 4.42
N LEU A 87 7.30 13.29 3.26
CA LEU A 87 6.07 13.13 2.50
C LEU A 87 5.69 11.66 2.47
N ILE A 88 4.44 11.35 2.83
CA ILE A 88 3.88 10.00 2.93
C ILE A 88 2.68 9.87 2.00
N PRO A 89 2.79 9.16 0.88
CA PRO A 89 1.65 8.86 0.03
C PRO A 89 0.73 7.82 0.69
N THR A 90 -0.58 8.00 0.57
CA THR A 90 -1.56 7.10 1.19
C THR A 90 -2.40 6.30 0.20
N VAL A 91 -2.28 6.59 -1.09
CA VAL A 91 -2.97 5.89 -2.19
C VAL A 91 -2.00 5.55 -3.32
N ASP A 92 -2.43 4.71 -4.26
CA ASP A 92 -1.60 4.29 -5.39
C ASP A 92 -1.54 5.34 -6.51
N LEU A 93 -2.52 6.27 -6.55
CA LEU A 93 -2.73 7.19 -7.67
C LEU A 93 -1.60 8.21 -7.88
N ASP A 94 -0.91 8.62 -6.82
CA ASP A 94 0.17 9.62 -6.91
C ASP A 94 1.58 9.03 -6.85
N LEU A 95 1.72 7.71 -6.60
CA LEU A 95 3.03 7.07 -6.44
C LEU A 95 3.94 7.26 -7.64
N LYS A 96 3.40 7.13 -8.87
CA LYS A 96 4.19 7.27 -10.10
C LYS A 96 4.74 8.68 -10.25
N SER A 97 3.90 9.68 -10.09
CA SER A 97 4.31 11.09 -10.21
C SER A 97 5.26 11.51 -9.09
N LEU A 98 5.03 11.05 -7.86
CA LEU A 98 5.94 11.28 -6.73
C LEU A 98 7.30 10.60 -6.95
N SER A 99 7.30 9.36 -7.37
CA SER A 99 8.51 8.59 -7.63
C SER A 99 9.39 9.24 -8.70
N GLN A 100 8.80 9.62 -9.84
CA GLN A 100 9.49 10.30 -10.93
C GLN A 100 10.07 11.68 -10.54
N ASN A 101 9.49 12.34 -9.54
CA ASN A 101 9.93 13.65 -9.08
C ASN A 101 10.63 13.64 -7.71
N LYS A 102 10.93 12.45 -7.16
CA LYS A 102 11.63 12.26 -5.88
C LYS A 102 12.89 13.14 -5.72
N PRO A 103 13.76 13.31 -6.74
CA PRO A 103 14.91 14.21 -6.63
C PRO A 103 14.54 15.67 -6.40
N LYS A 104 13.42 16.18 -6.94
CA LYS A 104 12.97 17.56 -6.76
C LYS A 104 12.54 17.82 -5.31
N PHE A 105 11.90 16.84 -4.67
CA PHE A 105 11.54 16.89 -3.26
C PHE A 105 12.79 16.80 -2.36
N ALA A 106 13.73 15.92 -2.69
CA ALA A 106 15.00 15.78 -1.98
C ALA A 106 15.82 17.09 -2.02
N ALA A 107 15.85 17.81 -3.13
CA ALA A 107 16.49 19.13 -3.26
C ALA A 107 15.88 20.20 -2.31
N LEU A 108 14.64 20.00 -1.85
CA LEU A 108 13.97 20.83 -0.85
C LEU A 108 14.16 20.29 0.59
N GLY A 109 14.97 19.25 0.80
CA GLY A 109 15.17 18.58 2.09
C GLY A 109 14.00 17.68 2.52
N CYS A 110 13.12 17.31 1.59
CA CYS A 110 11.96 16.47 1.86
C CYS A 110 12.21 15.02 1.44
N HIS A 111 12.16 14.09 2.39
CA HIS A 111 12.14 12.66 2.10
C HIS A 111 10.75 12.23 1.64
N VAL A 112 10.67 11.50 0.53
CA VAL A 112 9.40 10.93 0.04
C VAL A 112 9.43 9.42 0.26
N LEU A 113 8.46 8.88 1.03
CA LEU A 113 8.32 7.45 1.25
C LEU A 113 7.67 6.78 0.03
N VAL A 114 8.43 6.69 -1.03
CA VAL A 114 8.02 6.06 -2.29
C VAL A 114 9.17 5.26 -2.88
N SER A 115 8.85 4.10 -3.43
CA SER A 115 9.80 3.26 -4.17
C SER A 115 10.22 3.92 -5.49
N ASP A 116 11.28 3.42 -6.09
CA ASP A 116 11.80 3.92 -7.36
C ASP A 116 10.81 3.70 -8.53
N PRO A 117 10.90 4.50 -9.61
CA PRO A 117 9.94 4.45 -10.72
C PRO A 117 9.77 3.07 -11.36
N ALA A 118 10.84 2.27 -11.46
CA ALA A 118 10.77 0.91 -12.00
C ALA A 118 9.93 -0.03 -11.13
N VAL A 119 10.01 0.10 -9.81
CA VAL A 119 9.21 -0.66 -8.85
C VAL A 119 7.74 -0.27 -8.96
N ILE A 120 7.47 1.05 -9.00
CA ILE A 120 6.10 1.55 -9.14
C ILE A 120 5.46 1.06 -10.44
N ASP A 121 6.21 1.08 -11.54
CA ASP A 121 5.75 0.60 -12.84
C ASP A 121 5.39 -0.90 -12.84
N ILE A 122 6.12 -1.72 -12.08
CA ILE A 122 5.78 -3.13 -11.88
C ILE A 122 4.52 -3.27 -11.02
N CYS A 123 4.40 -2.52 -9.93
CA CYS A 123 3.31 -2.67 -8.97
C CYS A 123 1.96 -2.15 -9.50
N GLN A 124 1.97 -1.12 -10.34
CA GLN A 124 0.74 -0.50 -10.87
C GLN A 124 0.17 -1.21 -12.10
N ASP A 125 0.91 -2.13 -12.72
CA ASP A 125 0.43 -2.95 -13.83
C ASP A 125 0.41 -4.43 -13.45
N LYS A 126 -0.77 -5.00 -13.25
CA LYS A 126 -0.94 -6.41 -12.83
C LYS A 126 -0.34 -7.41 -13.82
N ARG A 127 -0.16 -7.02 -15.08
CA ARG A 127 0.53 -7.85 -16.10
C ARG A 127 2.04 -7.85 -15.85
N LYS A 128 2.61 -6.72 -15.44
CA LYS A 128 4.03 -6.59 -15.07
C LYS A 128 4.30 -7.24 -13.72
N THR A 129 3.38 -7.07 -12.74
CA THR A 129 3.44 -7.80 -11.46
C THR A 129 3.46 -9.30 -11.70
N TYR A 130 2.55 -9.84 -12.53
CA TYR A 130 2.54 -11.25 -12.91
C TYR A 130 3.87 -11.71 -13.52
N LYS A 131 4.39 -10.96 -14.51
CA LYS A 131 5.67 -11.29 -15.16
C LYS A 131 6.84 -11.28 -14.17
N PHE A 132 6.87 -10.30 -13.26
CA PHE A 132 7.90 -10.21 -12.22
C PHE A 132 7.84 -11.41 -11.27
N LEU A 133 6.66 -11.74 -10.76
CA LEU A 133 6.45 -12.86 -9.85
C LEU A 133 6.85 -14.18 -10.51
N HIS A 134 6.36 -14.44 -11.70
CA HIS A 134 6.65 -15.65 -12.46
C HIS A 134 8.14 -15.80 -12.76
N LYS A 135 8.81 -14.72 -13.23
CA LYS A 135 10.26 -14.72 -13.54
C LYS A 135 11.11 -15.02 -12.29
N ASN A 136 10.64 -14.65 -11.12
CA ASN A 136 11.36 -14.83 -9.85
C ASN A 136 10.90 -16.04 -9.04
N ASN A 137 10.11 -16.95 -9.64
CA ASN A 137 9.60 -18.17 -9.03
C ASN A 137 8.71 -17.95 -7.80
N PHE A 138 7.93 -16.86 -7.79
CA PHE A 138 6.84 -16.68 -6.83
C PHE A 138 5.53 -17.17 -7.45
N ASP A 139 4.78 -17.96 -6.71
CA ASP A 139 3.46 -18.38 -7.15
C ASP A 139 2.50 -17.18 -7.26
N THR A 140 1.75 -17.15 -8.34
CA THR A 140 0.77 -16.11 -8.65
C THR A 140 -0.36 -16.72 -9.47
N PRO A 141 -1.59 -16.19 -9.41
CA PRO A 141 -2.66 -16.73 -10.25
C PRO A 141 -2.29 -16.67 -11.72
N ALA A 142 -2.49 -17.77 -12.44
CA ALA A 142 -2.28 -17.81 -13.88
C ALA A 142 -3.04 -16.66 -14.55
N THR A 143 -2.32 -15.83 -15.30
CA THR A 143 -2.85 -14.58 -15.87
C THR A 143 -2.77 -14.61 -17.39
N ALA A 144 -3.87 -14.29 -18.05
CA ALA A 144 -3.98 -14.29 -19.50
C ALA A 144 -4.70 -13.06 -20.04
N SER A 145 -4.46 -12.73 -21.32
CA SER A 145 -5.29 -11.77 -22.03
C SER A 145 -6.68 -12.39 -22.33
N ILE A 146 -7.68 -11.52 -22.54
CA ILE A 146 -9.01 -11.98 -22.99
C ILE A 146 -8.93 -12.86 -24.24
N ARG A 147 -8.10 -12.47 -25.22
CA ARG A 147 -7.89 -13.22 -26.46
C ARG A 147 -7.37 -14.63 -26.18
N THR A 148 -6.39 -14.75 -25.28
CA THR A 148 -5.82 -16.06 -24.88
C THR A 148 -6.84 -16.91 -24.16
N ALA A 149 -7.58 -16.36 -23.20
CA ALA A 149 -8.64 -17.07 -22.48
C ALA A 149 -9.74 -17.58 -23.41
N LEU A 150 -10.15 -16.77 -24.41
CA LEU A 150 -11.13 -17.17 -25.42
C LEU A 150 -10.64 -18.28 -26.35
N LYS A 151 -9.36 -18.31 -26.71
CA LYS A 151 -8.77 -19.42 -27.49
C LYS A 151 -8.78 -20.71 -26.70
N ASN A 152 -8.34 -20.66 -25.45
CA ASN A 152 -8.26 -21.83 -24.58
C ASN A 152 -9.64 -22.41 -24.24
N SER A 153 -10.68 -21.59 -24.18
CA SER A 153 -12.07 -22.04 -23.91
C SER A 153 -12.72 -22.82 -25.09
N LYS A 154 -12.11 -22.80 -26.27
CA LYS A 154 -12.58 -23.59 -27.45
C LYS A 154 -11.94 -24.97 -27.53
N SER A 155 -10.82 -25.19 -26.83
CA SER A 155 -10.08 -26.47 -26.92
C SER A 155 -10.70 -27.48 -25.96
N SER A 156 -11.41 -28.47 -26.51
CA SER A 156 -11.84 -29.69 -25.82
C SER A 156 -10.67 -30.65 -25.54
N ILE A 157 -9.45 -30.31 -25.95
CA ILE A 157 -8.26 -31.15 -25.80
C ILE A 157 -7.71 -31.01 -24.38
N VAL A 158 -7.86 -32.08 -23.61
CA VAL A 158 -7.44 -32.21 -22.19
C VAL A 158 -5.93 -32.07 -21.97
N ASN A 159 -5.13 -32.02 -23.03
CA ASN A 159 -3.67 -32.04 -23.01
C ASN A 159 -3.00 -30.67 -23.20
N SER A 160 -3.74 -29.55 -23.26
CA SER A 160 -3.08 -28.24 -23.30
C SER A 160 -2.64 -27.82 -21.88
N LYS A 161 -1.37 -27.55 -21.70
CA LYS A 161 -0.78 -26.89 -20.48
C LYS A 161 -1.35 -25.48 -20.22
N SER A 162 -2.55 -25.18 -20.73
CA SER A 162 -3.19 -23.87 -20.57
C SER A 162 -3.92 -23.82 -19.23
N GLU A 163 -3.38 -23.06 -18.32
CA GLU A 163 -3.78 -22.93 -16.91
C GLU A 163 -5.08 -22.14 -16.69
N THR A 164 -5.78 -21.70 -17.75
CA THR A 164 -6.99 -20.86 -17.61
C THR A 164 -8.24 -21.67 -17.86
N ARG A 165 -8.86 -22.19 -16.79
CA ARG A 165 -10.15 -22.89 -16.81
C ARG A 165 -11.22 -22.07 -16.11
N PHE A 166 -12.49 -22.15 -16.57
CA PHE A 166 -13.60 -21.55 -15.83
C PHE A 166 -13.84 -22.27 -14.49
N PRO A 167 -14.25 -21.54 -13.43
CA PRO A 167 -14.48 -20.08 -13.40
C PRO A 167 -13.20 -19.27 -13.44
N LEU A 168 -13.25 -18.09 -14.08
CA LEU A 168 -12.14 -17.13 -14.15
C LEU A 168 -12.47 -15.85 -13.39
N PHE A 169 -11.44 -15.15 -12.95
CA PHE A 169 -11.53 -13.84 -12.33
C PHE A 169 -11.07 -12.75 -13.31
N LEU A 170 -11.98 -11.84 -13.65
CA LEU A 170 -11.70 -10.68 -14.49
C LEU A 170 -11.46 -9.45 -13.66
N LYS A 171 -10.46 -8.66 -14.04
CA LYS A 171 -10.19 -7.34 -13.43
C LYS A 171 -9.46 -6.42 -14.40
N PRO A 172 -9.54 -5.09 -14.21
CA PRO A 172 -8.65 -4.16 -14.91
C PRO A 172 -7.19 -4.42 -14.53
N TRP A 173 -6.27 -4.39 -15.51
CA TRP A 173 -4.84 -4.54 -15.17
C TRP A 173 -4.27 -3.32 -14.42
N ASP A 174 -4.88 -2.15 -14.57
CA ASP A 174 -4.55 -0.87 -13.92
C ASP A 174 -5.57 -0.45 -12.84
N GLY A 175 -6.50 -1.35 -12.49
CA GLY A 175 -7.56 -1.08 -11.50
C GLY A 175 -7.07 -1.11 -10.05
N TYR A 176 -7.82 -0.45 -9.17
CA TYR A 176 -7.60 -0.37 -7.73
C TYR A 176 -8.92 -0.54 -6.95
N ALA A 177 -8.83 -0.82 -5.65
CA ALA A 177 -9.96 -0.97 -4.73
C ALA A 177 -11.05 -1.97 -5.19
N GLY A 178 -10.70 -2.99 -5.97
CA GLY A 178 -11.63 -4.03 -6.45
C GLY A 178 -12.65 -3.55 -7.47
N ARG A 179 -12.54 -2.33 -7.98
CA ARG A 179 -13.48 -1.80 -8.98
C ARG A 179 -13.34 -2.54 -10.31
N GLY A 180 -14.49 -2.90 -10.89
CA GLY A 180 -14.52 -3.61 -12.17
C GLY A 180 -14.10 -5.08 -12.08
N ASN A 181 -14.08 -5.70 -10.90
CA ASN A 181 -13.83 -7.13 -10.77
C ASN A 181 -15.09 -7.93 -11.05
N ALA A 182 -14.96 -9.10 -11.72
CA ALA A 182 -16.04 -10.02 -11.96
C ALA A 182 -15.53 -11.48 -11.94
N VAL A 183 -16.32 -12.39 -11.39
CA VAL A 183 -16.15 -13.82 -11.60
C VAL A 183 -16.97 -14.21 -12.82
N VAL A 184 -16.39 -14.99 -13.73
CA VAL A 184 -17.05 -15.48 -14.94
C VAL A 184 -16.97 -16.99 -15.00
N ASN A 185 -18.12 -17.63 -15.23
CA ASN A 185 -18.28 -19.08 -15.17
C ASN A 185 -18.23 -19.74 -16.55
N ASN A 186 -18.37 -18.96 -17.60
CA ASN A 186 -18.43 -19.45 -18.96
C ASN A 186 -18.00 -18.39 -19.98
N ARG A 187 -17.88 -18.81 -21.25
CA ARG A 187 -17.46 -17.96 -22.36
C ARG A 187 -18.41 -16.77 -22.62
N ARG A 188 -19.72 -16.95 -22.42
CA ARG A 188 -20.72 -15.89 -22.65
C ARG A 188 -20.53 -14.77 -21.64
N GLU A 189 -20.37 -15.11 -20.37
CA GLU A 189 -20.07 -14.15 -19.30
C GLU A 189 -18.72 -13.46 -19.53
N LEU A 190 -17.69 -14.21 -19.94
CA LEU A 190 -16.39 -13.63 -20.28
C LEU A 190 -16.50 -12.55 -21.35
N LEU A 191 -17.22 -12.82 -22.45
CA LEU A 191 -17.42 -11.85 -23.52
C LEU A 191 -18.23 -10.64 -23.06
N PHE A 192 -19.23 -10.85 -22.22
CA PHE A 192 -20.08 -9.80 -21.69
C PHE A 192 -19.28 -8.83 -20.80
N TYR A 193 -18.55 -9.36 -19.82
CA TYR A 193 -17.77 -8.53 -18.87
C TYR A 193 -16.54 -7.93 -19.51
N ALA A 194 -15.87 -8.62 -20.43
CA ALA A 194 -14.70 -8.10 -21.13
C ALA A 194 -14.98 -6.81 -21.94
N ARG A 195 -16.23 -6.59 -22.36
CA ARG A 195 -16.64 -5.33 -23.05
C ARG A 195 -16.95 -4.18 -22.09
N ARG A 196 -17.17 -4.47 -20.81
CA ARG A 196 -17.58 -3.49 -19.78
C ARG A 196 -16.47 -3.09 -18.85
N ILE A 197 -15.55 -4.01 -18.59
CA ILE A 197 -14.39 -3.76 -17.72
C ILE A 197 -13.32 -3.08 -18.57
N PRO A 198 -12.85 -1.89 -18.20
CA PRO A 198 -11.75 -1.24 -18.91
C PRO A 198 -10.47 -2.06 -18.72
N ASN A 199 -9.67 -2.16 -19.78
CA ASN A 199 -8.36 -2.83 -19.75
C ASN A 199 -8.37 -4.24 -19.08
N PRO A 200 -9.27 -5.18 -19.47
CA PRO A 200 -9.49 -6.41 -18.71
C PRO A 200 -8.37 -7.43 -18.91
N ILE A 201 -8.03 -8.11 -17.82
CA ILE A 201 -7.25 -9.35 -17.83
C ILE A 201 -8.06 -10.46 -17.18
N CYS A 202 -7.76 -11.71 -17.58
CA CYS A 202 -8.28 -12.91 -16.95
C CYS A 202 -7.22 -13.47 -15.99
N GLN A 203 -7.68 -13.89 -14.82
CA GLN A 203 -6.86 -14.64 -13.88
C GLN A 203 -7.58 -15.93 -13.46
N GLU A 204 -6.80 -16.89 -13.01
CA GLU A 204 -7.28 -18.04 -12.26
C GLU A 204 -8.09 -17.55 -11.05
N LEU A 205 -9.27 -18.14 -10.81
CA LEU A 205 -10.01 -17.90 -9.58
C LEU A 205 -9.39 -18.71 -8.44
N VAL A 206 -8.62 -18.05 -7.60
CA VAL A 206 -7.94 -18.70 -6.47
C VAL A 206 -8.91 -18.91 -5.32
N LYS A 207 -8.92 -20.13 -4.77
CA LYS A 207 -9.60 -20.48 -3.52
C LYS A 207 -8.56 -20.60 -2.41
N GLY A 208 -8.78 -19.93 -1.27
CA GLY A 208 -7.85 -19.96 -0.15
C GLY A 208 -8.15 -18.90 0.89
N ILE A 209 -7.31 -18.82 1.89
CA ILE A 209 -7.38 -17.78 2.91
C ILE A 209 -6.61 -16.55 2.40
N GLU A 210 -7.29 -15.42 2.27
CA GLU A 210 -6.67 -14.18 1.83
C GLU A 210 -5.87 -13.52 2.95
N TYR A 211 -4.62 -13.19 2.65
CA TYR A 211 -3.72 -12.44 3.53
C TYR A 211 -3.33 -11.10 2.91
N THR A 212 -3.09 -10.16 3.78
CA THR A 212 -2.33 -8.94 3.49
C THR A 212 -1.11 -8.92 4.39
N CYS A 213 0.09 -8.67 3.84
CA CYS A 213 1.31 -8.50 4.63
C CYS A 213 1.75 -7.04 4.58
N ASP A 214 1.94 -6.43 5.76
CA ASP A 214 2.64 -5.14 5.84
C ASP A 214 4.12 -5.43 6.07
N VAL A 215 4.95 -5.03 5.11
CA VAL A 215 6.42 -5.22 5.12
C VAL A 215 7.06 -3.86 5.36
N TYR A 216 7.81 -3.72 6.46
CA TYR A 216 8.59 -2.52 6.73
C TYR A 216 9.99 -2.64 6.16
N VAL A 217 10.33 -1.69 5.30
CA VAL A 217 11.66 -1.51 4.70
C VAL A 217 12.26 -0.23 5.27
N ASP A 218 13.42 -0.34 5.89
CA ASP A 218 14.11 0.82 6.50
C ASP A 218 14.72 1.75 5.43
N PHE A 219 15.24 2.91 5.85
CA PHE A 219 15.85 3.87 4.92
C PHE A 219 17.15 3.35 4.29
N GLY A 220 17.74 2.30 4.86
CA GLY A 220 18.85 1.54 4.27
C GLY A 220 18.41 0.43 3.31
N MET A 221 17.13 0.40 2.92
CA MET A 221 16.54 -0.57 1.97
C MET A 221 16.58 -2.03 2.47
N LYS A 222 16.59 -2.25 3.80
CA LYS A 222 16.53 -3.60 4.40
C LYS A 222 15.13 -3.88 4.94
N VAL A 223 14.61 -5.06 4.66
CA VAL A 223 13.37 -5.54 5.28
C VAL A 223 13.61 -5.81 6.77
N ARG A 224 12.82 -5.17 7.64
CA ARG A 224 13.01 -5.23 9.08
C ARG A 224 11.87 -5.92 9.83
N CYS A 225 10.68 -5.95 9.26
CA CYS A 225 9.50 -6.56 9.87
C CYS A 225 8.48 -6.92 8.81
N VAL A 226 7.82 -8.07 8.97
CA VAL A 226 6.72 -8.53 8.11
C VAL A 226 5.56 -8.95 8.99
N VAL A 227 4.39 -8.33 8.81
CA VAL A 227 3.19 -8.63 9.59
C VAL A 227 2.09 -9.19 8.68
N PRO A 228 1.94 -10.52 8.62
CA PRO A 228 0.82 -11.14 7.92
C PRO A 228 -0.49 -10.93 8.69
N ARG A 229 -1.55 -10.60 7.96
CA ARG A 229 -2.90 -10.40 8.47
C ARG A 229 -3.90 -11.15 7.62
N LYS A 230 -4.72 -12.02 8.23
CA LYS A 230 -5.87 -12.63 7.57
C LYS A 230 -6.94 -11.57 7.31
N ARG A 231 -7.53 -11.59 6.13
CA ARG A 231 -8.68 -10.78 5.76
C ARG A 231 -9.94 -11.59 6.06
N ILE A 232 -10.60 -11.30 7.19
CA ILE A 232 -11.81 -12.01 7.61
C ILE A 232 -13.03 -11.48 6.84
N GLU A 233 -13.09 -10.16 6.69
CA GLU A 233 -14.17 -9.49 5.95
C GLU A 233 -13.62 -8.26 5.22
N VAL A 234 -14.13 -8.05 4.01
CA VAL A 234 -13.74 -6.92 3.14
C VAL A 234 -14.98 -6.09 2.80
N ARG A 235 -14.90 -4.77 2.97
CA ARG A 235 -15.94 -3.81 2.58
C ARG A 235 -15.32 -2.76 1.65
N ALA A 236 -15.89 -2.61 0.46
CA ALA A 236 -15.41 -1.68 -0.57
C ALA A 236 -13.88 -1.79 -0.86
N GLY A 237 -13.37 -3.04 -0.98
CA GLY A 237 -11.96 -3.31 -1.28
C GLY A 237 -11.00 -3.18 -0.08
N GLU A 238 -11.45 -2.65 1.06
CA GLU A 238 -10.65 -2.55 2.28
C GLU A 238 -11.08 -3.58 3.34
N VAL A 239 -10.10 -4.07 4.11
CA VAL A 239 -10.38 -4.98 5.21
C VAL A 239 -11.21 -4.28 6.29
N SER A 240 -12.38 -4.82 6.60
CA SER A 240 -13.25 -4.38 7.70
C SER A 240 -13.04 -5.19 8.97
N LYS A 241 -12.79 -6.51 8.83
CA LYS A 241 -12.38 -7.38 9.93
C LYS A 241 -11.11 -8.12 9.54
N GLY A 242 -10.09 -8.08 10.36
CA GLY A 242 -8.82 -8.74 10.11
C GLY A 242 -8.15 -9.22 11.37
N GLN A 243 -7.28 -10.20 11.23
CA GLN A 243 -6.53 -10.79 12.34
C GLN A 243 -5.05 -10.89 11.99
N VAL A 244 -4.18 -10.47 12.90
CA VAL A 244 -2.75 -10.77 12.81
C VAL A 244 -2.57 -12.27 12.91
N ALA A 245 -1.79 -12.83 12.00
CA ALA A 245 -1.51 -14.26 12.01
C ALA A 245 -0.04 -14.50 11.64
N LYS A 246 0.78 -14.82 12.63
CA LYS A 246 2.18 -15.18 12.41
C LYS A 246 2.25 -16.47 11.59
N ASN A 247 2.72 -16.33 10.36
CA ASN A 247 3.04 -17.46 9.49
C ASN A 247 4.47 -17.26 8.97
N ARG A 248 5.40 -18.05 9.47
CA ARG A 248 6.82 -17.94 9.15
C ARG A 248 7.12 -18.09 7.67
N ARG A 249 6.41 -18.97 6.98
CA ARG A 249 6.57 -19.16 5.54
C ARG A 249 6.19 -17.90 4.77
N ILE A 250 4.99 -17.32 5.05
CA ILE A 250 4.56 -16.06 4.45
C ILE A 250 5.56 -14.94 4.76
N MET A 251 6.03 -14.87 6.01
CA MET A 251 6.99 -13.83 6.41
C MET A 251 8.30 -13.93 5.64
N ASN A 252 8.89 -15.13 5.55
CA ASN A 252 10.18 -15.33 4.89
C ASN A 252 10.08 -15.09 3.38
N GLU A 253 9.03 -15.58 2.74
CA GLU A 253 8.82 -15.39 1.30
C GLU A 253 8.54 -13.92 0.96
N ALA A 254 7.80 -13.21 1.80
CA ALA A 254 7.56 -11.77 1.65
C ALA A 254 8.86 -10.94 1.75
N VAL A 255 9.80 -11.32 2.62
CA VAL A 255 11.15 -10.71 2.66
C VAL A 255 11.84 -10.87 1.31
N THR A 256 11.95 -12.10 0.83
CA THR A 256 12.62 -12.42 -0.44
C THR A 256 11.97 -11.68 -1.62
N LEU A 257 10.63 -11.60 -1.65
CA LEU A 257 9.89 -10.90 -2.69
C LEU A 257 10.20 -9.40 -2.70
N VAL A 258 10.11 -8.75 -1.54
CA VAL A 258 10.31 -7.30 -1.43
C VAL A 258 11.76 -6.91 -1.73
N GLU A 259 12.73 -7.70 -1.26
CA GLU A 259 14.17 -7.50 -1.55
C GLU A 259 14.48 -7.68 -3.05
N LYS A 260 13.96 -8.74 -3.69
CA LYS A 260 14.12 -8.94 -5.14
C LYS A 260 13.47 -7.83 -5.97
N LEU A 261 12.35 -7.28 -5.50
CA LEU A 261 11.67 -6.17 -6.16
C LEU A 261 12.41 -4.84 -5.97
N GLY A 262 13.23 -4.73 -4.90
CA GLY A 262 13.86 -3.47 -4.50
C GLY A 262 12.87 -2.41 -4.05
N ALA A 263 11.73 -2.83 -3.47
CA ALA A 263 10.71 -1.90 -3.02
C ALA A 263 11.06 -1.28 -1.66
N GLY A 264 10.82 0.01 -1.50
CA GLY A 264 11.10 0.78 -0.28
C GLY A 264 11.62 2.18 -0.59
N PRO A 265 12.01 2.96 0.42
CA PRO A 265 11.78 2.72 1.86
C PRO A 265 10.31 2.93 2.27
N GLY A 266 9.95 2.44 3.45
CA GLY A 266 8.62 2.60 4.04
C GLY A 266 7.86 1.29 4.17
N VAL A 267 6.53 1.35 4.13
CA VAL A 267 5.68 0.16 4.23
C VAL A 267 5.24 -0.30 2.85
N ILE A 268 5.48 -1.57 2.56
CA ILE A 268 5.02 -2.25 1.35
C ILE A 268 3.90 -3.20 1.75
N THR A 269 2.77 -3.13 1.06
CA THR A 269 1.61 -3.98 1.34
C THR A 269 1.46 -5.05 0.26
N LEU A 270 1.70 -6.32 0.61
CA LEU A 270 1.51 -7.46 -0.26
C LEU A 270 0.13 -8.07 -0.02
N GLN A 271 -0.52 -8.56 -1.08
CA GLN A 271 -1.75 -9.36 -0.98
C GLN A 271 -1.52 -10.73 -1.62
N LEU A 272 -1.96 -11.78 -0.92
CA LEU A 272 -1.80 -13.15 -1.37
C LEU A 272 -2.90 -14.05 -0.83
N PHE A 273 -3.06 -15.21 -1.47
CA PHE A 273 -3.83 -16.33 -0.94
C PHE A 273 -2.91 -17.44 -0.43
N LEU A 274 -3.23 -17.98 0.73
CA LEU A 274 -2.75 -19.29 1.16
C LEU A 274 -3.81 -20.30 0.73
N THR A 275 -3.47 -21.16 -0.23
CA THR A 275 -4.37 -22.16 -0.81
C THR A 275 -4.44 -23.43 0.04
N GLY A 276 -5.43 -24.29 -0.21
CA GLY A 276 -5.60 -25.56 0.51
C GLY A 276 -4.46 -26.57 0.26
N ASP A 277 -3.74 -26.44 -0.87
CA ASP A 277 -2.52 -27.21 -1.20
C ASP A 277 -1.24 -26.49 -0.72
N ASP A 278 -1.39 -25.61 0.25
CA ASP A 278 -0.31 -24.87 0.94
C ASP A 278 0.57 -24.01 0.01
N LYS A 279 0.04 -23.46 -1.08
CA LYS A 279 0.76 -22.49 -1.94
C LYS A 279 0.46 -21.05 -1.55
N LEU A 280 1.45 -20.17 -1.74
CA LEU A 280 1.32 -18.72 -1.50
C LEU A 280 1.16 -18.02 -2.85
N LYS A 281 -0.07 -17.74 -3.28
CA LYS A 281 -0.33 -17.05 -4.56
C LYS A 281 -0.46 -15.55 -4.38
N TYR A 282 0.56 -14.79 -4.77
CA TYR A 282 0.58 -13.33 -4.70
C TYR A 282 -0.29 -12.72 -5.80
N ILE A 283 -1.17 -11.78 -5.43
CA ILE A 283 -2.16 -11.17 -6.33
C ILE A 283 -1.94 -9.68 -6.58
N GLU A 284 -1.29 -8.99 -5.63
CA GLU A 284 -1.07 -7.54 -5.71
C GLU A 284 0.07 -7.08 -4.79
N ILE A 285 0.80 -6.07 -5.23
CA ILE A 285 1.86 -5.38 -4.46
C ILE A 285 1.54 -3.89 -4.46
N ASN A 286 1.33 -3.33 -3.26
CA ASN A 286 1.04 -1.91 -3.09
C ASN A 286 2.18 -1.26 -2.31
N PRO A 287 3.09 -0.51 -2.95
CA PRO A 287 4.28 0.06 -2.28
C PRO A 287 3.93 1.32 -1.47
N ARG A 288 3.04 1.18 -0.51
CA ARG A 288 2.55 2.19 0.43
C ARG A 288 1.81 1.54 1.60
N PHE A 289 1.42 2.33 2.61
CA PHE A 289 0.57 1.86 3.70
C PHE A 289 -0.77 1.31 3.21
N GLY A 290 -1.08 0.07 3.59
CA GLY A 290 -2.40 -0.52 3.36
C GLY A 290 -3.46 0.05 4.31
N GLY A 291 -4.74 -0.02 3.91
CA GLY A 291 -5.86 0.43 4.76
C GLY A 291 -5.97 -0.31 6.09
N GLY A 292 -5.45 -1.54 6.16
CA GLY A 292 -5.41 -2.35 7.38
C GLY A 292 -4.13 -2.21 8.22
N ALA A 293 -3.16 -1.37 7.83
CA ALA A 293 -1.91 -1.16 8.58
C ALA A 293 -2.11 -0.75 10.06
N PRO A 294 -3.19 -0.06 10.47
CA PRO A 294 -3.46 0.20 11.88
C PRO A 294 -3.49 -1.07 12.75
N LEU A 295 -3.92 -2.21 12.21
CA LEU A 295 -3.88 -3.49 12.92
C LEU A 295 -2.45 -3.92 13.24
N SER A 296 -1.54 -3.88 12.25
CA SER A 296 -0.13 -4.20 12.42
C SER A 296 0.56 -3.27 13.43
N ILE A 297 0.26 -1.97 13.34
CA ILE A 297 0.78 -0.95 14.27
C ILE A 297 0.29 -1.23 15.70
N LYS A 298 -1.00 -1.53 15.87
CA LYS A 298 -1.59 -1.84 17.18
C LYS A 298 -1.04 -3.15 17.76
N ALA A 299 -0.70 -4.11 16.91
CA ALA A 299 -0.06 -5.36 17.32
C ALA A 299 1.38 -5.17 17.81
N GLY A 300 2.01 -4.03 17.57
CA GLY A 300 3.36 -3.72 18.03
C GLY A 300 4.40 -3.46 16.93
N ALA A 301 4.03 -3.64 15.66
CA ALA A 301 4.87 -3.21 14.53
C ALA A 301 4.70 -1.69 14.31
N ASP A 302 5.31 -0.90 15.18
CA ASP A 302 5.12 0.56 15.24
C ASP A 302 5.90 1.27 14.11
N PHE A 303 5.48 1.02 12.85
CA PHE A 303 6.08 1.61 11.65
C PHE A 303 6.21 3.13 11.74
N PRO A 304 5.20 3.91 12.21
CA PRO A 304 5.34 5.34 12.38
C PRO A 304 6.50 5.72 13.29
N LYS A 305 6.66 5.01 14.42
CA LYS A 305 7.76 5.24 15.37
C LYS A 305 9.11 4.99 14.71
N TRP A 306 9.25 3.88 13.97
CA TRP A 306 10.50 3.51 13.32
C TRP A 306 10.88 4.53 12.25
N ILE A 307 9.93 4.92 11.40
CA ILE A 307 10.12 5.96 10.37
C ILE A 307 10.60 7.28 11.00
N LEU A 308 9.94 7.73 12.08
CA LEU A 308 10.32 8.98 12.75
C LEU A 308 11.69 8.91 13.42
N GLN A 309 12.06 7.75 13.99
CA GLN A 309 13.38 7.53 14.55
C GLN A 309 14.47 7.59 13.47
N GLU A 310 14.28 6.92 12.33
CA GLU A 310 15.24 6.97 11.22
C GLU A 310 15.34 8.36 10.61
N LEU A 311 14.21 9.04 10.42
CA LEU A 311 14.19 10.42 9.91
C LEU A 311 14.99 11.40 10.79
N THR A 312 15.04 11.13 12.09
CA THR A 312 15.82 11.95 13.06
C THR A 312 17.24 11.45 13.30
N GLY A 313 17.72 10.50 12.48
CA GLY A 313 19.07 9.93 12.58
C GLY A 313 19.22 8.87 13.67
N GLY A 314 18.13 8.43 14.30
CA GLY A 314 18.12 7.34 15.26
C GLY A 314 18.11 5.98 14.59
N LYS A 315 18.52 4.95 15.34
CA LYS A 315 18.43 3.55 14.91
C LYS A 315 17.33 2.84 15.70
N PRO A 316 16.17 2.54 15.08
CA PRO A 316 15.10 1.85 15.79
C PRO A 316 15.52 0.41 16.13
N ASN A 317 15.25 -0.01 17.38
CA ASN A 317 15.38 -1.40 17.77
C ASN A 317 14.13 -2.15 17.28
N ILE A 318 14.28 -2.87 16.17
CA ILE A 318 13.20 -3.61 15.52
C ILE A 318 13.44 -5.10 15.68
N ARG A 319 12.51 -5.77 16.36
CA ARG A 319 12.47 -7.23 16.39
C ARG A 319 11.58 -7.69 15.23
N PHE A 320 12.11 -8.52 14.34
CA PHE A 320 11.48 -8.97 13.09
C PHE A 320 10.05 -9.48 13.28
N ASP A 321 9.81 -10.24 14.35
CA ASP A 321 8.52 -10.84 14.71
C ASP A 321 7.98 -10.36 16.07
N GLY A 322 8.40 -9.18 16.51
CA GLY A 322 8.10 -8.63 17.85
C GLY A 322 6.67 -8.16 18.06
N PHE A 323 5.75 -8.41 17.12
CA PHE A 323 4.35 -8.06 17.21
C PHE A 323 3.50 -9.18 17.83
N LYS A 324 2.32 -8.82 18.38
CA LYS A 324 1.37 -9.77 18.96
C LYS A 324 0.67 -10.56 17.86
N ASP A 325 0.65 -11.89 18.00
CA ASP A 325 -0.16 -12.78 17.19
C ASP A 325 -1.63 -12.77 17.63
N GLY A 326 -2.54 -13.16 16.75
CA GLY A 326 -3.95 -13.34 17.06
C GLY A 326 -4.77 -12.06 17.28
N LEU A 327 -4.16 -10.86 17.31
CA LEU A 327 -4.90 -9.61 17.52
C LEU A 327 -5.91 -9.41 16.40
N ILE A 328 -7.17 -9.15 16.76
CA ILE A 328 -8.27 -8.91 15.82
C ILE A 328 -8.60 -7.42 15.78
N MET A 329 -8.85 -6.91 14.59
CA MET A 329 -9.38 -5.57 14.33
C MET A 329 -10.79 -5.68 13.78
N LEU A 330 -11.71 -4.99 14.42
CA LEU A 330 -13.05 -4.73 13.93
C LEU A 330 -13.13 -3.24 13.61
N ARG A 331 -13.37 -2.88 12.36
CA ARG A 331 -13.56 -1.48 11.96
C ARG A 331 -15.01 -1.09 12.08
N TYR A 332 -15.23 0.11 12.56
CA TYR A 332 -16.54 0.75 12.62
C TYR A 332 -16.42 2.16 12.02
N ASP A 333 -17.54 2.74 11.66
CA ASP A 333 -17.58 4.11 11.17
C ASP A 333 -17.54 5.09 12.35
N SER A 334 -16.86 6.21 12.17
CA SER A 334 -16.78 7.32 13.11
C SER A 334 -16.79 8.62 12.33
N GLU A 335 -17.21 9.70 12.94
CA GLU A 335 -17.48 10.98 12.31
C GLU A 335 -16.46 12.04 12.68
N VAL A 336 -16.28 13.01 11.76
CA VAL A 336 -15.62 14.28 12.02
C VAL A 336 -16.65 15.37 11.82
N TRP A 337 -16.91 16.15 12.86
CA TRP A 337 -17.91 17.21 12.86
C TRP A 337 -17.27 18.54 12.47
N LEU A 338 -17.84 19.22 11.49
CA LEU A 338 -17.45 20.56 11.06
C LEU A 338 -18.59 21.51 11.45
N GLY A 339 -18.24 22.58 12.15
CA GLY A 339 -19.23 23.64 12.46
C GLY A 339 -19.71 24.31 11.16
N ALA A 340 -20.96 24.77 11.14
CA ALA A 340 -21.42 25.69 10.10
C ALA A 340 -20.53 26.94 10.18
N SER A 341 -19.96 27.36 9.04
CA SER A 341 -19.30 28.66 8.94
C SER A 341 -20.35 29.72 9.29
N GLN A 342 -20.14 30.46 10.38
CA GLN A 342 -20.93 31.67 10.67
C GLN A 342 -20.60 32.73 9.65
#